data_884411aa533a00ca26d98f269f23d0ce
#
_entry.id   884411aa533a00ca26d98f269f23d0ce
#
_cell.length_a   1.000
_cell.length_b   1.000
_cell.length_c   1.000
_cell.angle_alpha   90.00
_cell.angle_beta   90.00
_cell.angle_gamma   90.00
#
_symmetry.space_group_name_H-M   'P 1'
#
loop_
_entity.id
_entity.type
_entity.pdbx_description
1 polymer ?
#
loop_
_entity_poly.entity_id
_entity_poly.type
_entity_poly.pdbx_seq_one_letter_code
_entity_poly.pdbx_strand_id
1 'polypeptide(L)'
;MLRKIRIVLAAVFYVLITLLLLDFTGFAHKWLGWMAKMQFLPAVLALNVVVIVALMLLTLVFGRVYCSVICPLGVMQDLISWIHGKKKKNRFTYSAPKNVLRYSVFAVFVVGIALGFGAIITLLSPYGTYGAIVSNLLQPLYLWGNNALAALAEHYDSYAFYSKEVWIKSVPVFATAIALFATISVLAWRGGRTYCNTICPVGTLLGFVARFSWLKVHFYADKCKNCGLCTKNCKASCIDFKSHTVDYSRCVTCGNCLDKCSFGALTYAHATPKAKAPDTLPAPTDTTRRAIIVGAAIVGAEAAMAKLKKVDGGLTVLEDRITPARHVTPSPPGSQSVKNLEQRCVGCQLCISKCPNGVLRPSSDPERFMQPEMNFDRGFCRPECTRCSKVCPAGAIQPITKAEKSSTQIGHAVWRRKYCVPLTDNVDCGNCARHCPVGAIQMVPSDPNDDTSIEIPVVNTEKCIGCGSCEYVCPARPHAAIYVEGHEVHKTV
;
A
#
# COMPACT_ATOMS: atom_id res chain seq x y z
N MET A 1 -3.22 1.81 -34.38
CA MET A 1 -2.90 0.46 -33.84
C MET A 1 -2.29 0.53 -32.45
N LEU A 2 -1.19 1.24 -32.24
CA LEU A 2 -0.45 1.36 -30.94
C LEU A 2 -1.35 1.74 -29.74
N ARG A 3 -2.25 2.73 -29.90
CA ARG A 3 -3.15 3.14 -28.82
C ARG A 3 -4.11 2.02 -28.38
N LYS A 4 -4.67 1.26 -29.33
CA LYS A 4 -5.59 0.15 -29.01
C LYS A 4 -4.87 -0.95 -28.24
N ILE A 5 -3.68 -1.37 -28.70
CA ILE A 5 -2.84 -2.38 -28.01
C ILE A 5 -2.50 -1.91 -26.58
N ARG A 6 -2.06 -0.66 -26.43
CA ARG A 6 -1.75 -0.10 -25.10
C ARG A 6 -2.97 -0.11 -24.16
N ILE A 7 -4.17 0.25 -24.66
CA ILE A 7 -5.38 0.26 -23.82
C ILE A 7 -5.74 -1.14 -23.35
N VAL A 8 -5.68 -2.13 -24.25
CA VAL A 8 -5.97 -3.53 -23.88
C VAL A 8 -4.96 -4.03 -22.84
N LEU A 9 -3.65 -3.85 -23.07
CA LEU A 9 -2.63 -4.24 -22.12
C LEU A 9 -2.80 -3.54 -20.77
N ALA A 10 -3.06 -2.22 -20.77
CA ALA A 10 -3.28 -1.47 -19.54
C ALA A 10 -4.52 -1.96 -18.76
N ALA A 11 -5.61 -2.30 -19.46
CA ALA A 11 -6.81 -2.86 -18.84
C ALA A 11 -6.53 -4.24 -18.22
N VAL A 12 -5.83 -5.11 -18.94
CA VAL A 12 -5.45 -6.45 -18.44
C VAL A 12 -4.57 -6.32 -17.20
N PHE A 13 -3.48 -5.53 -17.23
CA PHE A 13 -2.62 -5.32 -16.07
C PHE A 13 -3.37 -4.72 -14.89
N TYR A 14 -4.23 -3.74 -15.13
CA TYR A 14 -5.01 -3.07 -14.08
C TYR A 14 -5.96 -4.04 -13.39
N VAL A 15 -6.74 -4.82 -14.15
CA VAL A 15 -7.68 -5.80 -13.60
C VAL A 15 -6.93 -6.89 -12.82
N LEU A 16 -5.88 -7.45 -13.39
CA LEU A 16 -5.13 -8.54 -12.75
C LEU A 16 -4.44 -8.08 -11.45
N ILE A 17 -3.84 -6.88 -11.42
CA ILE A 17 -3.24 -6.32 -10.18
C ILE A 17 -4.33 -6.00 -9.15
N THR A 18 -5.49 -5.50 -9.58
CA THR A 18 -6.60 -5.23 -8.66
C THR A 18 -7.12 -6.53 -8.04
N LEU A 19 -7.32 -7.58 -8.85
CA LEU A 19 -7.70 -8.90 -8.36
C LEU A 19 -6.66 -9.49 -7.40
N LEU A 20 -5.36 -9.32 -7.70
CA LEU A 20 -4.29 -9.74 -6.82
C LEU A 20 -4.36 -9.06 -5.43
N LEU A 21 -4.67 -7.77 -5.38
CA LEU A 21 -4.82 -7.01 -4.14
C LEU A 21 -6.10 -7.35 -3.37
N LEU A 22 -7.19 -7.64 -4.06
CA LEU A 22 -8.47 -8.03 -3.48
C LEU A 22 -8.49 -9.47 -2.97
N ASP A 23 -7.69 -10.36 -3.57
CA ASP A 23 -7.64 -11.77 -3.19
C ASP A 23 -7.22 -11.95 -1.72
N PHE A 24 -8.10 -12.48 -0.90
CA PHE A 24 -7.85 -12.85 0.50
C PHE A 24 -7.52 -14.33 0.68
N THR A 25 -7.77 -15.15 -0.34
CA THR A 25 -7.55 -16.60 -0.30
C THR A 25 -6.08 -16.97 -0.54
N GLY A 26 -5.37 -16.19 -1.35
CA GLY A 26 -4.00 -16.46 -1.81
C GLY A 26 -3.95 -17.22 -3.13
N PHE A 27 -5.09 -17.60 -3.71
CA PHE A 27 -5.16 -18.30 -5.00
C PHE A 27 -4.59 -17.46 -6.14
N ALA A 28 -5.06 -16.22 -6.28
CA ALA A 28 -4.57 -15.33 -7.33
C ALA A 28 -3.06 -15.02 -7.17
N HIS A 29 -2.54 -14.98 -5.95
CA HIS A 29 -1.13 -14.71 -5.71
C HIS A 29 -0.21 -15.80 -6.29
N LYS A 30 -0.65 -17.05 -6.28
CA LYS A 30 0.11 -18.17 -6.85
C LYS A 30 0.47 -17.94 -8.34
N TRP A 31 -0.45 -17.33 -9.09
CA TRP A 31 -0.30 -17.10 -10.54
C TRP A 31 0.12 -15.66 -10.88
N LEU A 32 -0.33 -14.68 -10.11
CA LEU A 32 -0.18 -13.25 -10.41
C LEU A 32 0.82 -12.53 -9.50
N GLY A 33 1.42 -13.22 -8.50
CA GLY A 33 2.33 -12.60 -7.52
C GLY A 33 3.54 -11.90 -8.15
N TRP A 34 4.00 -12.37 -9.31
CA TRP A 34 5.08 -11.75 -10.08
C TRP A 34 4.74 -10.31 -10.52
N MET A 35 3.45 -10.00 -10.74
CA MET A 35 3.01 -8.66 -11.15
C MET A 35 3.24 -7.60 -10.06
N ALA A 36 3.19 -7.99 -8.78
CA ALA A 36 3.53 -7.11 -7.67
C ALA A 36 5.06 -6.88 -7.61
N LYS A 37 5.85 -7.93 -7.87
CA LYS A 37 7.32 -7.87 -7.84
C LYS A 37 7.92 -7.07 -9.00
N MET A 38 7.20 -6.97 -10.14
CA MET A 38 7.63 -6.16 -11.28
C MET A 38 7.32 -4.66 -11.14
N GLN A 39 6.66 -4.23 -10.05
CA GLN A 39 6.45 -2.81 -9.81
C GLN A 39 7.77 -2.11 -9.49
N PHE A 40 8.00 -0.94 -10.09
CA PHE A 40 9.31 -0.28 -10.08
C PHE A 40 9.86 -0.04 -8.67
N LEU A 41 9.10 0.62 -7.78
CA LEU A 41 9.58 0.94 -6.45
C LEU A 41 9.76 -0.30 -5.55
N PRO A 42 8.82 -1.26 -5.50
CA PRO A 42 9.05 -2.55 -4.83
C PRO A 42 10.31 -3.26 -5.31
N ALA A 43 10.57 -3.26 -6.64
CA ALA A 43 11.76 -3.89 -7.19
C ALA A 43 13.06 -3.18 -6.75
N VAL A 44 13.05 -1.85 -6.68
CA VAL A 44 14.19 -1.05 -6.18
C VAL A 44 14.49 -1.38 -4.72
N LEU A 45 13.46 -1.39 -3.86
CA LEU A 45 13.63 -1.68 -2.43
C LEU A 45 13.99 -3.14 -2.15
N ALA A 46 13.52 -4.06 -2.99
CA ALA A 46 13.92 -5.47 -2.97
C ALA A 46 15.31 -5.74 -3.59
N LEU A 47 15.97 -4.70 -4.14
CA LEU A 47 17.25 -4.81 -4.86
C LEU A 47 17.19 -5.81 -6.03
N ASN A 48 16.03 -5.95 -6.67
CA ASN A 48 15.86 -6.82 -7.83
C ASN A 48 16.41 -6.17 -9.09
N VAL A 49 17.73 -6.32 -9.28
CA VAL A 49 18.49 -5.68 -10.38
C VAL A 49 17.92 -6.04 -11.75
N VAL A 50 17.50 -7.28 -11.96
CA VAL A 50 16.94 -7.75 -13.24
C VAL A 50 15.71 -6.96 -13.64
N VAL A 51 14.75 -6.81 -12.72
CA VAL A 51 13.51 -6.05 -12.96
C VAL A 51 13.82 -4.55 -13.14
N ILE A 52 14.72 -3.99 -12.34
CA ILE A 52 15.10 -2.57 -12.44
C ILE A 52 15.70 -2.29 -13.82
N VAL A 53 16.68 -3.10 -14.25
CA VAL A 53 17.33 -2.97 -15.57
C VAL A 53 16.31 -3.15 -16.69
N ALA A 54 15.46 -4.17 -16.62
CA ALA A 54 14.42 -4.41 -17.62
C ALA A 54 13.45 -3.22 -17.76
N LEU A 55 13.01 -2.63 -16.65
CA LEU A 55 12.12 -1.45 -16.67
C LEU A 55 12.82 -0.18 -17.15
N MET A 56 14.10 -0.01 -16.82
CA MET A 56 14.92 1.08 -17.34
C MET A 56 15.15 0.96 -18.85
N LEU A 57 15.48 -0.23 -19.34
CA LEU A 57 15.60 -0.52 -20.77
C LEU A 57 14.28 -0.32 -21.51
N LEU A 58 13.18 -0.80 -20.93
CA LEU A 58 11.83 -0.57 -21.45
C LEU A 58 11.55 0.94 -21.60
N THR A 59 11.95 1.73 -20.61
CA THR A 59 11.76 3.19 -20.64
C THR A 59 12.71 3.84 -21.65
N LEU A 60 13.95 3.36 -21.76
CA LEU A 60 14.93 3.86 -22.72
C LEU A 60 14.52 3.57 -24.17
N VAL A 61 13.91 2.42 -24.43
CA VAL A 61 13.45 2.06 -25.79
C VAL A 61 12.11 2.74 -26.12
N PHE A 62 11.11 2.61 -25.29
CA PHE A 62 9.72 2.98 -25.60
C PHE A 62 9.23 4.25 -24.89
N GLY A 63 10.05 4.93 -24.09
CA GLY A 63 9.62 6.01 -23.22
C GLY A 63 8.82 5.49 -22.01
N ARG A 64 8.02 6.33 -21.36
CA ARG A 64 7.33 6.03 -20.10
C ARG A 64 6.14 5.07 -20.24
N VAL A 65 6.30 3.98 -20.99
CA VAL A 65 5.25 2.96 -21.18
C VAL A 65 4.87 2.29 -19.85
N TYR A 66 5.83 2.10 -18.94
CA TYR A 66 5.56 1.61 -17.58
C TYR A 66 4.41 2.39 -16.92
N CYS A 67 4.45 3.72 -16.93
CA CYS A 67 3.43 4.56 -16.31
C CYS A 67 2.05 4.48 -16.98
N SER A 68 1.97 4.05 -18.25
CA SER A 68 0.73 4.00 -19.01
C SER A 68 0.13 2.61 -19.15
N VAL A 69 0.88 1.55 -18.80
CA VAL A 69 0.46 0.15 -18.96
C VAL A 69 0.57 -0.62 -17.64
N ILE A 70 1.75 -0.58 -17.00
CA ILE A 70 2.08 -1.47 -15.86
C ILE A 70 1.66 -0.85 -14.53
N CYS A 71 1.86 0.46 -14.34
CA CYS A 71 1.56 1.12 -13.08
C CYS A 71 0.04 1.27 -12.84
N PRO A 72 -0.54 0.61 -11.83
CA PRO A 72 -1.99 0.61 -11.64
C PRO A 72 -2.54 1.99 -11.25
N LEU A 73 -1.81 2.77 -10.45
CA LEU A 73 -2.19 4.14 -10.11
C LEU A 73 -2.24 5.04 -11.35
N GLY A 74 -1.32 4.80 -12.29
CA GLY A 74 -1.34 5.49 -13.56
C GLY A 74 -2.56 5.13 -14.41
N VAL A 75 -2.90 3.85 -14.51
CA VAL A 75 -4.07 3.41 -15.28
C VAL A 75 -5.37 3.88 -14.62
N MET A 76 -5.46 3.91 -13.28
CA MET A 76 -6.59 4.49 -12.55
C MET A 76 -6.84 5.96 -12.92
N GLN A 77 -5.78 6.80 -13.00
CA GLN A 77 -5.90 8.18 -13.47
C GLN A 77 -6.40 8.26 -14.92
N ASP A 78 -5.98 7.33 -15.77
CA ASP A 78 -6.48 7.25 -17.15
C ASP A 78 -7.98 6.92 -17.22
N LEU A 79 -8.44 6.00 -16.35
CA LEU A 79 -9.84 5.62 -16.24
C LEU A 79 -10.72 6.80 -15.79
N ILE A 80 -10.31 7.48 -14.71
CA ILE A 80 -11.02 8.67 -14.20
C ILE A 80 -11.06 9.77 -15.27
N SER A 81 -9.93 10.00 -15.91
CA SER A 81 -9.81 10.97 -16.99
C SER A 81 -10.66 10.61 -18.21
N TRP A 82 -10.82 9.33 -18.53
CA TRP A 82 -11.68 8.86 -19.61
C TRP A 82 -13.17 9.06 -19.30
N ILE A 83 -13.60 8.78 -18.06
CA ILE A 83 -14.98 9.01 -17.60
C ILE A 83 -15.36 10.49 -17.76
N HIS A 84 -14.48 11.40 -17.35
CA HIS A 84 -14.71 12.84 -17.57
C HIS A 84 -14.72 13.19 -19.07
N GLY A 85 -13.87 12.57 -19.86
CA GLY A 85 -13.78 12.77 -21.31
C GLY A 85 -15.06 12.42 -22.09
N LYS A 86 -15.94 11.59 -21.52
CA LYS A 86 -17.29 11.32 -22.07
C LYS A 86 -18.20 12.55 -21.97
N LYS A 87 -18.04 13.33 -20.88
CA LYS A 87 -18.84 14.56 -20.65
C LYS A 87 -18.26 15.78 -21.38
N LYS A 88 -16.93 15.95 -21.39
CA LYS A 88 -16.24 17.09 -21.99
C LYS A 88 -15.08 16.63 -22.88
N LYS A 89 -15.21 16.74 -24.19
CA LYS A 89 -14.15 16.43 -25.18
C LYS A 89 -13.13 17.57 -25.28
N ASN A 90 -11.93 17.29 -25.78
CA ASN A 90 -10.88 18.28 -26.11
C ASN A 90 -10.56 19.27 -24.98
N ARG A 91 -10.38 18.79 -23.77
CA ARG A 91 -10.36 19.57 -22.53
C ARG A 91 -8.98 19.94 -21.99
N PHE A 92 -7.93 19.29 -22.48
CA PHE A 92 -6.58 19.55 -21.99
C PHE A 92 -5.96 20.78 -22.65
N THR A 93 -5.05 21.40 -21.93
CA THR A 93 -4.22 22.50 -22.40
C THR A 93 -2.75 22.17 -22.13
N TYR A 94 -1.85 22.77 -22.87
CA TYR A 94 -0.44 22.73 -22.52
C TYR A 94 -0.23 23.45 -21.18
N SER A 95 0.60 22.89 -20.34
CA SER A 95 1.07 23.55 -19.12
C SER A 95 2.60 23.48 -19.06
N ALA A 96 3.23 24.54 -18.60
CA ALA A 96 4.68 24.52 -18.35
C ALA A 96 5.03 23.47 -17.28
N PRO A 97 6.21 22.83 -17.37
CA PRO A 97 6.63 21.86 -16.37
C PRO A 97 6.89 22.53 -15.02
N LYS A 98 6.27 22.01 -13.95
CA LYS A 98 6.50 22.46 -12.57
C LYS A 98 7.79 21.80 -12.01
N ASN A 99 8.94 22.17 -12.56
CA ASN A 99 10.22 21.50 -12.26
C ASN A 99 10.60 21.62 -10.78
N VAL A 100 10.43 22.78 -10.16
CA VAL A 100 10.75 23.00 -8.74
C VAL A 100 9.99 22.01 -7.87
N LEU A 101 8.65 21.99 -7.97
CA LEU A 101 7.82 21.05 -7.20
C LEU A 101 8.21 19.59 -7.46
N ARG A 102 8.43 19.24 -8.73
CA ARG A 102 8.76 17.87 -9.15
C ARG A 102 10.06 17.37 -8.55
N TYR A 103 11.12 18.18 -8.62
CA TYR A 103 12.43 17.79 -8.12
C TYR A 103 12.53 17.93 -6.60
N SER A 104 11.82 18.89 -5.96
CA SER A 104 11.76 19.00 -4.51
C SER A 104 11.10 17.77 -3.89
N VAL A 105 9.93 17.33 -4.41
CA VAL A 105 9.27 16.12 -3.93
C VAL A 105 10.14 14.89 -4.15
N PHE A 106 10.85 14.80 -5.29
CA PHE A 106 11.79 13.71 -5.54
C PHE A 106 12.96 13.71 -4.57
N ALA A 107 13.53 14.88 -4.26
CA ALA A 107 14.62 15.02 -3.29
C ALA A 107 14.17 14.61 -1.88
N VAL A 108 12.99 15.11 -1.42
CA VAL A 108 12.39 14.71 -0.13
C VAL A 108 12.17 13.19 -0.08
N PHE A 109 11.73 12.59 -1.17
CA PHE A 109 11.53 11.15 -1.24
C PHE A 109 12.84 10.36 -1.12
N VAL A 110 13.90 10.79 -1.83
CA VAL A 110 15.22 10.14 -1.76
C VAL A 110 15.83 10.29 -0.37
N VAL A 111 15.75 11.49 0.23
CA VAL A 111 16.19 11.74 1.61
C VAL A 111 15.37 10.90 2.60
N GLY A 112 14.06 10.81 2.41
CA GLY A 112 13.17 9.97 3.24
C GLY A 112 13.56 8.50 3.21
N ILE A 113 13.93 7.96 2.05
CA ILE A 113 14.45 6.58 1.94
C ILE A 113 15.79 6.46 2.68
N ALA A 114 16.71 7.39 2.48
CA ALA A 114 18.05 7.36 3.09
C ALA A 114 17.99 7.43 4.62
N LEU A 115 17.08 8.24 5.16
CA LEU A 115 16.86 8.39 6.60
C LEU A 115 15.95 7.30 7.20
N GLY A 116 15.26 6.49 6.36
CA GLY A 116 14.38 5.42 6.82
C GLY A 116 12.97 5.87 7.25
N PHE A 117 12.53 7.07 6.83
CA PHE A 117 11.17 7.55 7.12
C PHE A 117 10.10 6.76 6.33
N GLY A 118 9.56 5.71 6.95
CA GLY A 118 8.59 4.80 6.33
C GLY A 118 7.34 5.49 5.79
N ALA A 119 6.82 6.49 6.50
CA ALA A 119 5.63 7.25 6.08
C ALA A 119 5.82 7.97 4.73
N ILE A 120 6.99 8.55 4.48
CA ILE A 120 7.29 9.22 3.19
C ILE A 120 7.29 8.20 2.06
N ILE A 121 7.88 7.02 2.30
CA ILE A 121 7.93 5.93 1.32
C ILE A 121 6.51 5.47 0.98
N THR A 122 5.66 5.24 1.99
CA THR A 122 4.31 4.69 1.79
C THR A 122 3.37 5.69 1.10
N LEU A 123 3.39 6.97 1.50
CA LEU A 123 2.51 8.00 0.95
C LEU A 123 2.87 8.40 -0.50
N LEU A 124 4.16 8.40 -0.85
CA LEU A 124 4.62 8.79 -2.19
C LEU A 124 4.80 7.60 -3.14
N SER A 125 4.75 6.36 -2.65
CA SER A 125 4.82 5.15 -3.47
C SER A 125 3.57 4.99 -4.34
N PRO A 126 3.65 4.99 -5.68
CA PRO A 126 2.47 4.85 -6.51
C PRO A 126 1.78 3.50 -6.36
N TYR A 127 2.55 2.43 -6.14
CA TYR A 127 2.01 1.10 -5.90
C TYR A 127 1.43 0.96 -4.48
N GLY A 128 2.10 1.55 -3.47
CA GLY A 128 1.61 1.60 -2.09
C GLY A 128 0.31 2.36 -1.97
N THR A 129 0.24 3.57 -2.53
CA THR A 129 -0.98 4.39 -2.57
C THR A 129 -2.13 3.65 -3.24
N TYR A 130 -1.87 2.97 -4.38
CA TYR A 130 -2.92 2.18 -5.05
C TYR A 130 -3.37 1.00 -4.20
N GLY A 131 -2.43 0.27 -3.58
CA GLY A 131 -2.72 -0.83 -2.68
C GLY A 131 -3.56 -0.40 -1.47
N ALA A 132 -3.24 0.74 -0.86
CA ALA A 132 -4.01 1.30 0.23
C ALA A 132 -5.44 1.68 -0.19
N ILE A 133 -5.61 2.29 -1.37
CA ILE A 133 -6.94 2.60 -1.94
C ILE A 133 -7.74 1.31 -2.15
N VAL A 134 -7.16 0.29 -2.78
CA VAL A 134 -7.85 -0.99 -3.03
C VAL A 134 -8.19 -1.70 -1.73
N SER A 135 -7.24 -1.82 -0.79
CA SER A 135 -7.44 -2.56 0.46
C SER A 135 -8.41 -1.90 1.41
N ASN A 136 -8.54 -0.57 1.40
CA ASN A 136 -9.43 0.14 2.31
C ASN A 136 -10.79 0.47 1.68
N LEU A 137 -10.88 0.73 0.36
CA LEU A 137 -12.13 1.13 -0.29
C LEU A 137 -12.77 0.01 -1.09
N LEU A 138 -12.00 -0.78 -1.86
CA LEU A 138 -12.56 -1.82 -2.73
C LEU A 138 -12.66 -3.17 -2.03
N GLN A 139 -11.71 -3.54 -1.17
CA GLN A 139 -11.72 -4.82 -0.47
C GLN A 139 -12.96 -5.02 0.42
N PRO A 140 -13.45 -4.04 1.22
CA PRO A 140 -14.70 -4.20 1.96
C PRO A 140 -15.89 -4.49 1.05
N LEU A 141 -16.01 -3.80 -0.09
CA LEU A 141 -17.09 -4.03 -1.07
C LEU A 141 -17.00 -5.44 -1.67
N TYR A 142 -15.78 -5.88 -2.01
CA TYR A 142 -15.52 -7.22 -2.52
C TYR A 142 -15.90 -8.30 -1.48
N LEU A 143 -15.54 -8.10 -0.21
CA LEU A 143 -15.89 -9.03 0.88
C LEU A 143 -17.39 -9.06 1.16
N TRP A 144 -18.10 -7.93 1.08
CA TRP A 144 -19.57 -7.93 1.17
C TRP A 144 -20.22 -8.72 0.03
N GLY A 145 -19.71 -8.55 -1.21
CA GLY A 145 -20.13 -9.36 -2.35
C GLY A 145 -19.87 -10.86 -2.13
N ASN A 146 -18.69 -11.22 -1.61
CA ASN A 146 -18.36 -12.59 -1.25
C ASN A 146 -19.30 -13.14 -0.15
N ASN A 147 -19.61 -12.35 0.87
CA ASN A 147 -20.50 -12.77 1.95
C ASN A 147 -21.94 -12.96 1.45
N ALA A 148 -22.41 -12.14 0.53
CA ALA A 148 -23.70 -12.34 -0.12
C ALA A 148 -23.73 -13.64 -0.94
N LEU A 149 -22.66 -13.94 -1.67
CA LEU A 149 -22.50 -15.23 -2.39
C LEU A 149 -22.41 -16.41 -1.42
N ALA A 150 -21.71 -16.24 -0.29
CA ALA A 150 -21.63 -17.29 0.74
C ALA A 150 -23.01 -17.60 1.34
N ALA A 151 -23.79 -16.58 1.69
CA ALA A 151 -25.15 -16.76 2.21
C ALA A 151 -26.07 -17.42 1.16
N LEU A 152 -25.93 -17.05 -0.12
CA LEU A 152 -26.68 -17.70 -1.20
C LEU A 152 -26.27 -19.17 -1.39
N ALA A 153 -24.97 -19.45 -1.35
CA ALA A 153 -24.45 -20.82 -1.49
C ALA A 153 -24.89 -21.71 -0.33
N GLU A 154 -24.85 -21.18 0.90
CA GLU A 154 -25.31 -21.89 2.10
C GLU A 154 -26.81 -22.23 2.03
N HIS A 155 -27.64 -21.34 1.45
CA HIS A 155 -29.06 -21.61 1.20
C HIS A 155 -29.30 -22.80 0.26
N TYR A 156 -28.33 -23.13 -0.61
CA TYR A 156 -28.32 -24.29 -1.51
C TYR A 156 -27.43 -25.44 -1.02
N ASP A 157 -27.14 -25.49 0.29
CA ASP A 157 -26.28 -26.52 0.90
C ASP A 157 -24.87 -26.62 0.29
N SER A 158 -24.38 -25.54 -0.31
CA SER A 158 -23.04 -25.46 -0.92
C SER A 158 -22.11 -24.60 -0.07
N TYR A 159 -20.96 -25.17 0.32
CA TYR A 159 -19.92 -24.50 1.10
C TYR A 159 -18.72 -24.04 0.23
N ALA A 160 -18.95 -23.76 -1.05
CA ALA A 160 -17.93 -23.30 -1.97
C ALA A 160 -17.40 -21.89 -1.62
N PHE A 161 -18.22 -21.07 -0.96
CA PHE A 161 -17.87 -19.76 -0.46
C PHE A 161 -18.00 -19.73 1.07
N TYR A 162 -17.09 -19.01 1.75
CA TYR A 162 -17.17 -18.81 3.20
C TYR A 162 -17.21 -17.33 3.54
N SER A 163 -17.98 -16.98 4.56
CA SER A 163 -18.12 -15.61 5.02
C SER A 163 -16.82 -15.10 5.67
N LYS A 164 -16.54 -13.80 5.47
CA LYS A 164 -15.42 -13.10 6.09
C LYS A 164 -15.94 -11.87 6.82
N GLU A 165 -15.46 -11.68 8.04
CA GLU A 165 -15.78 -10.47 8.80
C GLU A 165 -15.20 -9.22 8.10
N VAL A 166 -16.06 -8.23 7.87
CA VAL A 166 -15.70 -6.95 7.27
C VAL A 166 -15.63 -5.88 8.36
N TRP A 167 -14.44 -5.32 8.57
CA TRP A 167 -14.21 -4.29 9.58
C TRP A 167 -13.14 -3.31 9.13
N ILE A 168 -13.15 -2.09 9.69
CA ILE A 168 -12.15 -1.05 9.42
C ILE A 168 -10.91 -1.36 10.26
N LYS A 169 -9.78 -1.67 9.60
CA LYS A 169 -8.54 -2.10 10.24
C LYS A 169 -7.81 -0.97 10.98
N SER A 170 -7.94 0.28 10.48
CA SER A 170 -7.39 1.49 11.07
C SER A 170 -8.14 2.69 10.51
N VAL A 171 -8.78 3.48 11.38
CA VAL A 171 -9.58 4.65 10.98
C VAL A 171 -8.71 5.74 10.33
N PRO A 172 -7.52 6.11 10.88
CA PRO A 172 -6.64 7.11 10.25
C PRO A 172 -6.18 6.68 8.85
N VAL A 173 -5.82 5.40 8.67
CA VAL A 173 -5.40 4.89 7.36
C VAL A 173 -6.55 4.84 6.35
N PHE A 174 -7.77 4.50 6.80
CA PHE A 174 -8.97 4.53 5.97
C PHE A 174 -9.28 5.97 5.49
N ALA A 175 -9.26 6.94 6.41
CA ALA A 175 -9.46 8.36 6.08
C ALA A 175 -8.40 8.87 5.09
N THR A 176 -7.14 8.49 5.29
CA THR A 176 -6.05 8.84 4.38
C THR A 176 -6.23 8.20 3.00
N ALA A 177 -6.69 6.95 2.92
CA ALA A 177 -6.98 6.29 1.64
C ALA A 177 -8.09 7.01 0.87
N ILE A 178 -9.15 7.48 1.56
CA ILE A 178 -10.20 8.33 0.96
C ILE A 178 -9.61 9.65 0.46
N ALA A 179 -8.81 10.33 1.28
CA ALA A 179 -8.20 11.62 0.93
C ALA A 179 -7.27 11.49 -0.28
N LEU A 180 -6.43 10.46 -0.33
CA LEU A 180 -5.56 10.16 -1.46
C LEU A 180 -6.37 9.85 -2.72
N PHE A 181 -7.40 9.01 -2.62
CA PHE A 181 -8.27 8.69 -3.75
C PHE A 181 -8.98 9.95 -4.28
N ALA A 182 -9.54 10.78 -3.40
CA ALA A 182 -10.21 12.02 -3.77
C ALA A 182 -9.24 13.00 -4.43
N THR A 183 -8.06 13.23 -3.84
CA THR A 183 -7.03 14.12 -4.38
C THR A 183 -6.56 13.68 -5.76
N ILE A 184 -6.22 12.41 -5.92
CA ILE A 184 -5.76 11.86 -7.20
C ILE A 184 -6.89 11.91 -8.24
N SER A 185 -8.14 11.66 -7.83
CA SER A 185 -9.32 11.74 -8.70
C SER A 185 -9.55 13.16 -9.19
N VAL A 186 -9.48 14.17 -8.32
CA VAL A 186 -9.60 15.58 -8.71
C VAL A 186 -8.48 16.00 -9.66
N LEU A 187 -7.23 15.61 -9.38
CA LEU A 187 -6.09 15.90 -10.26
C LEU A 187 -6.24 15.21 -11.62
N ALA A 188 -6.71 13.96 -11.65
CA ALA A 188 -6.95 13.23 -12.90
C ALA A 188 -8.15 13.77 -13.67
N TRP A 189 -9.20 14.22 -12.98
CA TRP A 189 -10.37 14.84 -13.56
C TRP A 189 -10.03 16.14 -14.26
N ARG A 190 -9.24 17.01 -13.62
CA ARG A 190 -8.85 18.33 -14.16
C ARG A 190 -7.73 18.26 -15.20
N GLY A 191 -6.63 17.57 -14.86
CA GLY A 191 -5.37 17.62 -15.62
C GLY A 191 -4.83 16.27 -16.12
N GLY A 192 -5.64 15.19 -16.08
CA GLY A 192 -5.23 13.86 -16.54
C GLY A 192 -4.11 13.25 -15.71
N ARG A 193 -2.88 13.39 -16.15
CA ARG A 193 -1.69 12.79 -15.52
C ARG A 193 -0.91 13.76 -14.60
N THR A 194 -1.58 14.74 -14.01
CA THR A 194 -0.93 15.77 -13.18
C THR A 194 -0.15 15.14 -12.03
N TYR A 195 -0.73 14.20 -11.27
CA TYR A 195 -0.04 13.53 -10.17
C TYR A 195 1.26 12.85 -10.64
N CYS A 196 1.21 12.06 -11.73
CA CYS A 196 2.37 11.35 -12.26
C CYS A 196 3.48 12.27 -12.78
N ASN A 197 3.15 13.51 -13.15
CA ASN A 197 4.08 14.46 -13.75
C ASN A 197 4.61 15.51 -12.77
N THR A 198 4.03 15.61 -11.56
CA THR A 198 4.42 16.65 -10.57
C THR A 198 4.81 16.08 -9.22
N ILE A 199 4.12 15.04 -8.72
CA ILE A 199 4.29 14.52 -7.36
C ILE A 199 4.99 13.16 -7.36
N CYS A 200 4.66 12.26 -8.31
CA CYS A 200 5.15 10.88 -8.29
C CYS A 200 6.68 10.78 -8.48
N PRO A 201 7.44 10.24 -7.49
CA PRO A 201 8.89 10.11 -7.60
C PRO A 201 9.32 9.15 -8.71
N VAL A 202 8.62 8.02 -8.86
CA VAL A 202 8.85 7.08 -9.97
C VAL A 202 8.62 7.76 -11.32
N GLY A 203 7.57 8.58 -11.43
CA GLY A 203 7.28 9.36 -12.61
C GLY A 203 8.38 10.39 -12.93
N THR A 204 9.03 10.95 -11.92
CA THR A 204 10.15 11.87 -12.09
C THR A 204 11.39 11.17 -12.61
N LEU A 205 11.77 10.06 -11.98
CA LEU A 205 12.94 9.26 -12.37
C LEU A 205 12.82 8.71 -13.80
N LEU A 206 11.71 8.01 -14.09
CA LEU A 206 11.47 7.46 -15.42
C LEU A 206 11.29 8.58 -16.47
N GLY A 207 10.82 9.76 -16.06
CA GLY A 207 10.74 10.94 -16.92
C GLY A 207 12.09 11.48 -17.33
N PHE A 208 13.09 11.42 -16.43
CA PHE A 208 14.47 11.77 -16.76
C PHE A 208 15.03 10.81 -17.81
N VAL A 209 14.90 9.51 -17.62
CA VAL A 209 15.35 8.47 -18.56
C VAL A 209 14.64 8.59 -19.92
N ALA A 210 13.34 8.87 -19.92
CA ALA A 210 12.55 8.99 -21.15
C ALA A 210 12.95 10.16 -22.07
N ARG A 211 13.72 11.14 -21.59
CA ARG A 211 14.32 12.16 -22.44
C ARG A 211 15.27 11.56 -23.46
N PHE A 212 15.91 10.45 -23.11
CA PHE A 212 16.89 9.74 -23.95
C PHE A 212 16.28 8.55 -24.68
N SER A 213 14.93 8.38 -24.63
CA SER A 213 14.29 7.21 -25.25
C SER A 213 14.51 7.15 -26.75
N TRP A 214 14.71 5.92 -27.25
CA TRP A 214 14.97 5.63 -28.66
C TRP A 214 13.75 5.91 -29.53
N LEU A 215 12.57 5.46 -29.12
CA LEU A 215 11.30 5.72 -29.78
C LEU A 215 10.60 6.91 -29.10
N LYS A 216 10.30 7.96 -29.90
CA LYS A 216 9.67 9.20 -29.43
C LYS A 216 8.51 9.62 -30.34
N VAL A 217 7.66 10.49 -29.81
CA VAL A 217 6.66 11.19 -30.60
C VAL A 217 7.33 12.37 -31.30
N HIS A 218 7.56 12.27 -32.60
CA HIS A 218 8.13 13.36 -33.40
C HIS A 218 7.03 14.28 -33.89
N PHE A 219 7.33 15.58 -33.88
CA PHE A 219 6.46 16.64 -34.38
C PHE A 219 7.05 17.19 -35.67
N TYR A 220 6.32 17.04 -36.80
CA TYR A 220 6.69 17.59 -38.10
C TYR A 220 5.95 18.91 -38.32
N ALA A 221 6.66 20.03 -38.19
CA ALA A 221 6.08 21.37 -38.33
C ALA A 221 5.46 21.60 -39.69
N ASP A 222 6.12 21.11 -40.75
CA ASP A 222 5.70 21.29 -42.15
C ASP A 222 4.30 20.68 -42.46
N LYS A 223 3.93 19.62 -41.74
CA LYS A 223 2.64 18.95 -41.87
C LYS A 223 1.60 19.48 -40.89
N CYS A 224 1.94 20.38 -40.00
CA CYS A 224 1.06 20.90 -38.98
C CYS A 224 0.20 22.04 -39.45
N LYS A 225 -1.13 21.89 -39.34
CA LYS A 225 -2.13 22.95 -39.64
C LYS A 225 -2.54 23.74 -38.37
N ASN A 226 -1.78 23.71 -37.28
CA ASN A 226 -2.00 24.46 -36.03
C ASN A 226 -3.42 24.31 -35.43
N CYS A 227 -4.11 23.19 -35.67
CA CYS A 227 -5.48 22.94 -35.17
C CYS A 227 -5.53 22.70 -33.63
N GLY A 228 -4.42 22.43 -32.96
CA GLY A 228 -4.30 22.24 -31.51
C GLY A 228 -4.97 20.97 -30.97
N LEU A 229 -5.48 20.05 -31.79
CA LEU A 229 -6.16 18.82 -31.34
C LEU A 229 -5.23 17.90 -30.57
N CYS A 230 -3.94 17.83 -30.91
CA CYS A 230 -2.94 17.05 -30.20
C CYS A 230 -2.78 17.51 -28.74
N THR A 231 -2.69 18.82 -28.52
CA THR A 231 -2.61 19.42 -27.17
C THR A 231 -3.90 19.20 -26.38
N LYS A 232 -5.07 19.46 -27.00
CA LYS A 232 -6.38 19.30 -26.37
C LYS A 232 -6.73 17.85 -25.99
N ASN A 233 -6.02 16.86 -26.54
CA ASN A 233 -6.17 15.43 -26.22
C ASN A 233 -4.97 14.85 -25.44
N CYS A 234 -3.96 15.67 -25.13
CA CYS A 234 -2.79 15.25 -24.37
C CYS A 234 -3.06 15.23 -22.88
N LYS A 235 -3.35 14.05 -22.31
CA LYS A 235 -3.59 13.87 -20.88
C LYS A 235 -2.36 14.11 -19.99
N ALA A 236 -1.16 14.21 -20.58
CA ALA A 236 0.07 14.57 -19.89
C ALA A 236 0.39 16.07 -19.96
N SER A 237 -0.41 16.86 -20.72
CA SER A 237 -0.25 18.30 -20.95
C SER A 237 1.18 18.69 -21.39
N CYS A 238 1.83 17.80 -22.17
CA CYS A 238 3.25 17.90 -22.54
C CYS A 238 3.49 18.31 -24.00
N ILE A 239 2.43 18.60 -24.79
CA ILE A 239 2.54 19.00 -26.20
C ILE A 239 2.18 20.47 -26.32
N ASP A 240 3.10 21.26 -26.81
CA ASP A 240 2.85 22.62 -27.23
C ASP A 240 2.73 22.67 -28.77
N PHE A 241 1.52 22.90 -29.26
CA PHE A 241 1.29 22.96 -30.71
C PHE A 241 1.75 24.26 -31.34
N LYS A 242 1.95 25.34 -30.51
CA LYS A 242 2.42 26.64 -31.01
C LYS A 242 3.92 26.63 -31.32
N SER A 243 4.70 26.05 -30.40
CA SER A 243 6.15 25.87 -30.55
C SER A 243 6.53 24.57 -31.25
N HIS A 244 5.57 23.73 -31.64
CA HIS A 244 5.77 22.41 -32.25
C HIS A 244 6.69 21.48 -31.43
N THR A 245 6.61 21.58 -30.10
CA THR A 245 7.47 20.82 -29.17
C THR A 245 6.72 19.82 -28.34
N VAL A 246 7.41 18.74 -27.94
CA VAL A 246 6.92 17.72 -27.03
C VAL A 246 7.90 17.56 -25.85
N ASP A 247 7.41 17.77 -24.63
CA ASP A 247 8.21 17.51 -23.44
C ASP A 247 8.24 16.01 -23.13
N TYR A 248 9.29 15.34 -23.54
CA TYR A 248 9.47 13.89 -23.36
C TYR A 248 9.58 13.47 -21.90
N SER A 249 10.02 14.36 -21.00
CA SER A 249 10.08 14.07 -19.58
C SER A 249 8.71 13.83 -18.94
N ARG A 250 7.64 14.35 -19.56
CA ARG A 250 6.25 14.20 -19.10
C ARG A 250 5.41 13.30 -20.01
N CYS A 251 5.85 13.03 -21.23
CA CYS A 251 5.15 12.16 -22.17
C CYS A 251 5.07 10.73 -21.62
N VAL A 252 3.86 10.19 -21.49
CA VAL A 252 3.61 8.80 -21.04
C VAL A 252 3.36 7.82 -22.19
N THR A 253 3.72 8.21 -23.39
CA THR A 253 3.63 7.39 -24.61
C THR A 253 2.24 6.76 -24.82
N CYS A 254 1.18 7.53 -24.56
CA CYS A 254 -0.19 7.02 -24.57
C CYS A 254 -0.82 6.89 -25.98
N GLY A 255 -0.23 7.51 -26.99
CA GLY A 255 -0.70 7.46 -28.37
C GLY A 255 -1.97 8.28 -28.72
N ASN A 256 -2.54 9.04 -27.77
CA ASN A 256 -3.76 9.82 -28.04
C ASN A 256 -3.55 10.92 -29.09
N CYS A 257 -2.38 11.56 -29.10
CA CYS A 257 -2.05 12.62 -30.06
C CYS A 257 -1.89 12.06 -31.48
N LEU A 258 -1.37 10.84 -31.61
CA LEU A 258 -1.20 10.17 -32.91
C LEU A 258 -2.55 9.89 -33.58
N ASP A 259 -3.51 9.35 -32.82
CA ASP A 259 -4.86 9.04 -33.33
C ASP A 259 -5.68 10.28 -33.71
N LYS A 260 -5.36 11.44 -33.11
CA LYS A 260 -6.11 12.70 -33.32
C LYS A 260 -5.51 13.60 -34.38
N CYS A 261 -4.31 13.30 -34.86
CA CYS A 261 -3.65 14.06 -35.90
C CYS A 261 -3.99 13.49 -37.28
N SER A 262 -5.01 14.06 -37.97
CA SER A 262 -5.42 13.64 -39.30
C SER A 262 -4.38 13.96 -40.39
N PHE A 263 -3.46 14.88 -40.09
CA PHE A 263 -2.47 15.38 -41.07
C PHE A 263 -1.14 14.64 -40.99
N GLY A 264 -1.00 13.64 -40.09
CA GLY A 264 0.26 12.89 -39.93
C GLY A 264 1.44 13.74 -39.45
N ALA A 265 1.16 14.92 -38.83
CA ALA A 265 2.19 15.77 -38.23
C ALA A 265 2.84 15.21 -37.01
N LEU A 266 2.26 14.16 -36.40
CA LEU A 266 2.81 13.45 -35.25
C LEU A 266 3.00 11.98 -35.60
N THR A 267 4.24 11.49 -35.41
CA THR A 267 4.59 10.06 -35.61
C THR A 267 5.36 9.54 -34.40
N TYR A 268 5.25 8.25 -34.16
CA TYR A 268 6.04 7.57 -33.14
C TYR A 268 7.12 6.75 -33.85
N ALA A 269 8.33 7.27 -33.83
CA ALA A 269 9.44 6.75 -34.62
C ALA A 269 10.77 6.89 -33.88
N HIS A 270 11.81 6.34 -34.47
CA HIS A 270 13.20 6.49 -34.02
C HIS A 270 13.63 7.97 -34.05
N ALA A 271 14.39 8.40 -33.07
CA ALA A 271 14.98 9.74 -32.99
C ALA A 271 16.07 9.88 -34.08
N THR A 272 15.75 10.51 -35.21
CA THR A 272 16.77 10.95 -36.14
C THR A 272 17.42 12.24 -35.61
N PRO A 273 18.75 12.37 -35.64
CA PRO A 273 19.43 13.56 -35.14
C PRO A 273 19.40 14.70 -36.19
N LYS A 274 18.25 15.35 -36.38
CA LYS A 274 18.18 16.63 -37.11
C LYS A 274 16.87 17.37 -36.77
N ALA A 275 16.91 18.16 -35.70
CA ALA A 275 16.22 19.43 -35.57
C ALA A 275 16.86 20.17 -34.38
N LYS A 276 17.58 21.25 -34.68
CA LYS A 276 18.11 22.20 -33.69
C LYS A 276 16.93 22.68 -32.82
N ALA A 277 17.07 22.53 -31.51
CA ALA A 277 16.21 23.18 -30.54
C ALA A 277 16.51 24.69 -30.54
N PRO A 278 15.51 25.56 -30.50
CA PRO A 278 15.74 26.94 -30.09
C PRO A 278 15.84 26.97 -28.57
N ASP A 279 17.00 27.37 -28.09
CA ASP A 279 17.22 27.82 -26.73
C ASP A 279 16.45 29.12 -26.50
N THR A 280 15.38 29.06 -25.72
CA THR A 280 14.92 30.20 -24.92
C THR A 280 13.99 29.69 -23.82
N LEU A 281 14.49 29.74 -22.62
CA LEU A 281 13.71 29.62 -21.38
C LEU A 281 13.02 30.97 -21.13
N PRO A 282 11.69 31.01 -20.98
CA PRO A 282 11.06 32.15 -20.35
C PRO A 282 11.12 31.98 -18.83
N ALA A 283 11.48 33.08 -18.17
CA ALA A 283 11.52 33.24 -16.71
C ALA A 283 10.15 32.98 -16.03
N PRO A 284 10.15 32.60 -14.75
CA PRO A 284 8.94 32.26 -14.03
C PRO A 284 8.16 33.51 -13.61
N THR A 285 6.91 33.59 -13.96
CA THR A 285 5.96 34.50 -13.34
C THR A 285 5.30 33.82 -12.13
N ASP A 286 5.45 34.50 -11.04
CA ASP A 286 5.00 34.21 -9.68
C ASP A 286 3.48 34.22 -9.57
N THR A 287 2.88 33.13 -9.11
CA THR A 287 1.56 33.14 -8.45
C THR A 287 1.51 32.04 -7.41
N THR A 288 2.19 32.33 -6.29
CA THR A 288 2.09 31.52 -5.08
C THR A 288 1.22 32.27 -4.10
N ARG A 289 -0.05 31.91 -3.97
CA ARG A 289 -0.87 32.12 -2.76
C ARG A 289 -2.21 31.42 -2.97
N ARG A 290 -2.38 30.24 -2.37
CA ARG A 290 -3.62 29.58 -1.87
C ARG A 290 -3.46 28.06 -1.88
N ALA A 291 -2.74 27.53 -0.91
CA ALA A 291 -2.74 26.10 -0.62
C ALA A 291 -2.28 25.81 0.82
N ILE A 292 -2.89 26.46 1.79
CA ILE A 292 -2.75 26.09 3.21
C ILE A 292 -4.13 26.23 3.84
N ILE A 293 -5.02 25.31 3.66
CA ILE A 293 -6.20 25.04 4.52
C ILE A 293 -6.78 23.68 4.09
N VAL A 294 -6.20 22.56 4.48
CA VAL A 294 -6.82 21.23 4.42
C VAL A 294 -6.37 20.33 5.60
N GLY A 295 -5.52 20.84 6.49
CA GLY A 295 -4.97 20.04 7.60
C GLY A 295 -5.86 19.89 8.84
N ALA A 296 -6.96 20.65 8.96
CA ALA A 296 -7.67 20.79 10.25
C ALA A 296 -8.97 19.95 10.38
N ALA A 297 -9.40 19.24 9.33
CA ALA A 297 -10.69 18.52 9.35
C ALA A 297 -10.61 17.03 9.78
N ILE A 298 -9.42 16.51 10.05
CA ILE A 298 -9.24 15.07 10.31
C ILE A 298 -9.37 14.69 11.79
N VAL A 299 -9.23 15.64 12.70
CA VAL A 299 -9.23 15.37 14.17
C VAL A 299 -10.64 15.24 14.76
N GLY A 300 -11.68 15.69 14.06
CA GLY A 300 -13.06 15.72 14.59
C GLY A 300 -13.87 14.42 14.45
N ALA A 301 -13.43 13.47 13.63
CA ALA A 301 -14.22 12.28 13.33
C ALA A 301 -14.02 11.11 14.32
N GLU A 302 -12.96 11.10 15.11
CA GLU A 302 -12.68 10.02 16.06
C GLU A 302 -13.59 10.07 17.30
N ALA A 303 -14.08 11.24 17.68
CA ALA A 303 -14.88 11.40 18.89
C ALA A 303 -16.36 10.97 18.73
N ALA A 304 -16.87 10.85 17.51
CA ALA A 304 -18.28 10.55 17.24
C ALA A 304 -18.62 9.07 17.14
N MET A 305 -17.63 8.19 16.85
CA MET A 305 -17.86 6.74 16.68
C MET A 305 -17.61 5.89 17.94
N ALA A 306 -17.09 6.49 19.01
CA ALA A 306 -16.71 5.77 20.25
C ALA A 306 -17.85 5.50 21.24
N LYS A 307 -19.10 5.81 20.91
CA LYS A 307 -20.22 5.75 21.89
C LYS A 307 -21.34 4.73 21.64
N LEU A 308 -21.11 3.71 20.82
CA LEU A 308 -22.05 2.58 20.75
C LEU A 308 -21.58 1.46 21.69
N LYS A 309 -22.13 1.43 22.90
CA LYS A 309 -21.93 0.30 23.82
C LYS A 309 -22.46 -0.98 23.19
N LYS A 310 -21.56 -1.93 22.96
CA LYS A 310 -21.96 -3.29 22.56
C LYS A 310 -22.50 -4.01 23.78
N VAL A 311 -23.75 -4.44 23.69
CA VAL A 311 -24.41 -5.31 24.67
C VAL A 311 -24.48 -6.70 24.06
N ASP A 312 -24.03 -7.75 24.76
CA ASP A 312 -24.31 -9.10 24.34
C ASP A 312 -25.82 -9.37 24.53
N GLY A 313 -26.36 -10.45 23.97
CA GLY A 313 -27.81 -10.79 24.09
C GLY A 313 -28.35 -10.99 25.53
N GLY A 314 -27.51 -10.74 26.55
CA GLY A 314 -27.83 -10.63 27.97
C GLY A 314 -27.73 -9.17 28.45
N LEU A 315 -27.89 -8.95 29.74
CA LEU A 315 -27.91 -7.63 30.37
C LEU A 315 -26.49 -7.07 30.69
N THR A 316 -25.41 -7.74 30.26
CA THR A 316 -24.05 -7.39 30.62
C THR A 316 -23.39 -6.50 29.54
N VAL A 317 -22.82 -5.38 29.94
CA VAL A 317 -22.05 -4.49 29.06
C VAL A 317 -20.67 -5.14 28.83
N LEU A 318 -20.39 -5.50 27.58
CA LEU A 318 -19.05 -5.97 27.20
C LEU A 318 -18.07 -4.81 27.19
N GLU A 319 -17.07 -4.85 28.06
CA GLU A 319 -15.97 -3.90 28.02
C GLU A 319 -15.08 -4.18 26.81
N ASP A 320 -14.87 -3.16 25.99
CA ASP A 320 -13.94 -3.26 24.85
C ASP A 320 -12.51 -3.43 25.35
N ARG A 321 -11.75 -4.32 24.67
CA ARG A 321 -10.34 -4.50 24.97
C ARG A 321 -9.55 -3.27 24.54
N ILE A 322 -8.76 -2.73 25.46
CA ILE A 322 -7.80 -1.67 25.17
C ILE A 322 -6.47 -2.33 24.76
N THR A 323 -6.01 -1.99 23.54
CA THR A 323 -4.71 -2.46 23.05
C THR A 323 -3.59 -1.97 23.98
N PRO A 324 -2.72 -2.86 24.49
CA PRO A 324 -1.65 -2.46 25.40
C PRO A 324 -0.66 -1.50 24.72
N ALA A 325 -0.21 -0.49 25.47
CA ALA A 325 0.91 0.34 25.05
C ALA A 325 2.19 -0.53 25.05
N ARG A 326 2.94 -0.47 23.95
CA ARG A 326 4.19 -1.21 23.73
C ARG A 326 5.32 -0.24 23.47
N HIS A 327 6.53 -0.54 23.94
CA HIS A 327 7.73 0.22 23.57
C HIS A 327 8.11 -0.10 22.13
N VAL A 328 8.09 -1.39 21.78
CA VAL A 328 8.32 -1.86 20.42
C VAL A 328 7.11 -2.65 19.95
N THR A 329 6.47 -2.18 18.87
CA THR A 329 5.35 -2.91 18.25
C THR A 329 5.89 -4.13 17.51
N PRO A 330 5.35 -5.35 17.74
CA PRO A 330 5.81 -6.54 17.04
C PRO A 330 5.65 -6.41 15.53
N SER A 331 6.70 -6.76 14.80
CA SER A 331 6.71 -6.77 13.33
C SER A 331 6.53 -8.19 12.78
N PRO A 332 6.03 -8.35 11.53
CA PRO A 332 5.76 -9.67 10.97
C PRO A 332 6.99 -10.57 10.94
N PRO A 333 6.86 -11.89 11.20
CA PRO A 333 7.97 -12.83 11.05
C PRO A 333 8.55 -12.78 9.63
N GLY A 334 9.88 -12.73 9.51
CA GLY A 334 10.60 -12.51 8.25
C GLY A 334 10.96 -11.06 7.97
N SER A 335 10.49 -10.07 8.77
CA SER A 335 10.96 -8.68 8.64
C SER A 335 12.40 -8.47 9.10
N GLN A 336 12.97 -9.40 9.85
CA GLN A 336 14.31 -9.37 10.44
C GLN A 336 14.48 -8.31 11.53
N SER A 337 14.03 -7.09 11.31
CA SER A 337 14.01 -5.98 12.25
C SER A 337 12.91 -4.98 11.93
N VAL A 338 12.53 -4.17 12.90
CA VAL A 338 11.61 -3.05 12.74
C VAL A 338 12.19 -2.07 11.70
N LYS A 339 13.46 -1.73 11.82
CA LYS A 339 14.17 -0.83 10.90
C LYS A 339 14.20 -1.32 9.45
N ASN A 340 14.43 -2.63 9.22
CA ASN A 340 14.37 -3.19 7.87
C ASN A 340 12.96 -3.10 7.26
N LEU A 341 11.93 -3.32 8.08
CA LEU A 341 10.54 -3.16 7.65
C LEU A 341 10.24 -1.70 7.26
N GLU A 342 10.62 -0.74 8.09
CA GLU A 342 10.43 0.69 7.86
C GLU A 342 11.07 1.18 6.56
N GLN A 343 12.30 0.77 6.31
CA GLN A 343 13.08 1.19 5.14
C GLN A 343 12.60 0.58 3.82
N ARG A 344 12.05 -0.64 3.86
CA ARG A 344 11.69 -1.39 2.63
C ARG A 344 10.21 -1.46 2.35
N CYS A 345 9.35 -1.21 3.33
CA CYS A 345 7.92 -1.35 3.15
C CYS A 345 7.32 -0.18 2.35
N VAL A 346 6.64 -0.50 1.25
CA VAL A 346 5.93 0.49 0.40
C VAL A 346 4.48 0.74 0.82
N GLY A 347 3.99 0.13 1.91
CA GLY A 347 2.61 0.29 2.39
C GLY A 347 1.53 -0.27 1.45
N CYS A 348 1.84 -1.24 0.59
CA CYS A 348 0.87 -1.80 -0.37
C CYS A 348 -0.24 -2.65 0.27
N GLN A 349 -0.12 -2.97 1.55
CA GLN A 349 -1.09 -3.72 2.37
C GLN A 349 -1.42 -5.14 1.86
N LEU A 350 -0.64 -5.69 0.92
CA LEU A 350 -0.85 -7.03 0.39
C LEU A 350 -0.71 -8.12 1.47
N CYS A 351 0.26 -7.99 2.38
CA CYS A 351 0.42 -8.89 3.52
C CYS A 351 -0.75 -8.81 4.51
N ILE A 352 -1.33 -7.62 4.68
CA ILE A 352 -2.50 -7.37 5.54
C ILE A 352 -3.74 -8.06 4.98
N SER A 353 -3.98 -7.94 3.66
CA SER A 353 -5.13 -8.57 2.99
C SER A 353 -5.03 -10.11 3.00
N LYS A 354 -3.82 -10.66 3.05
CA LYS A 354 -3.57 -12.12 3.06
C LYS A 354 -3.51 -12.73 4.47
N CYS A 355 -3.52 -11.92 5.53
CA CYS A 355 -3.48 -12.43 6.90
C CYS A 355 -4.81 -13.11 7.27
N PRO A 356 -4.84 -14.46 7.45
CA PRO A 356 -6.10 -15.18 7.68
C PRO A 356 -6.70 -14.88 9.04
N ASN A 357 -5.86 -14.56 10.03
CA ASN A 357 -6.26 -14.35 11.42
C ASN A 357 -6.45 -12.86 11.77
N GLY A 358 -6.34 -11.93 10.80
CA GLY A 358 -6.54 -10.50 11.05
C GLY A 358 -5.52 -9.83 11.98
N VAL A 359 -4.36 -10.48 12.20
CA VAL A 359 -3.31 -9.99 13.10
C VAL A 359 -2.58 -8.79 12.53
N LEU A 360 -2.38 -8.75 11.20
CA LEU A 360 -1.71 -7.64 10.55
C LEU A 360 -2.70 -6.50 10.30
N ARG A 361 -2.34 -5.32 10.80
CA ARG A 361 -3.08 -4.07 10.62
C ARG A 361 -2.15 -3.00 10.04
N PRO A 362 -2.67 -2.01 9.31
CA PRO A 362 -1.87 -0.88 8.90
C PRO A 362 -1.65 0.05 10.10
N SER A 363 -0.40 0.39 10.37
CA SER A 363 -0.03 1.27 11.48
C SER A 363 -0.59 2.68 11.31
N SER A 364 -1.01 3.27 12.40
CA SER A 364 -1.37 4.69 12.52
C SER A 364 -0.25 5.56 13.09
N ASP A 365 0.86 4.95 13.48
CA ASP A 365 2.05 5.64 13.95
C ASP A 365 2.63 6.52 12.83
N PRO A 366 2.91 7.82 13.08
CA PRO A 366 3.44 8.74 12.08
C PRO A 366 4.75 8.29 11.42
N GLU A 367 5.62 7.58 12.13
CA GLU A 367 6.92 7.11 11.60
C GLU A 367 6.74 5.91 10.65
N ARG A 368 5.77 5.03 10.95
CA ARG A 368 5.48 3.78 10.24
C ARG A 368 4.12 3.75 9.57
N PHE A 369 3.61 4.93 9.25
CA PHE A 369 2.25 5.12 8.74
C PHE A 369 1.94 4.22 7.54
N MET A 370 0.80 3.51 7.60
CA MET A 370 0.33 2.54 6.60
C MET A 370 1.17 1.25 6.46
N GLN A 371 2.26 1.10 7.18
CA GLN A 371 3.05 -0.14 7.20
C GLN A 371 2.36 -1.21 8.07
N PRO A 372 2.62 -2.52 7.85
CA PRO A 372 2.00 -3.56 8.64
C PRO A 372 2.60 -3.63 10.05
N GLU A 373 1.73 -3.64 11.05
CA GLU A 373 2.05 -3.94 12.44
C GLU A 373 1.22 -5.13 12.93
N MET A 374 1.67 -5.78 14.01
CA MET A 374 0.93 -6.89 14.60
C MET A 374 0.08 -6.41 15.78
N ASN A 375 -1.19 -6.79 15.73
CA ASN A 375 -2.16 -6.53 16.80
C ASN A 375 -2.92 -7.83 17.09
N PHE A 376 -3.05 -8.18 18.38
CA PHE A 376 -3.59 -9.46 18.80
C PHE A 376 -5.02 -9.39 19.38
N ASP A 377 -5.76 -8.31 19.14
CA ASP A 377 -7.14 -8.18 19.66
C ASP A 377 -8.11 -9.16 19.01
N ARG A 378 -7.89 -9.53 17.73
CA ARG A 378 -8.81 -10.37 16.94
C ARG A 378 -8.26 -11.73 16.55
N GLY A 379 -7.04 -12.05 16.95
CA GLY A 379 -6.39 -13.30 16.62
C GLY A 379 -4.92 -13.30 16.98
N PHE A 380 -4.25 -14.40 16.70
CA PHE A 380 -2.82 -14.58 16.94
C PHE A 380 -2.10 -15.12 15.71
N CYS A 381 -0.78 -14.98 15.67
CA CYS A 381 0.04 -15.42 14.57
C CYS A 381 0.35 -16.92 14.69
N ARG A 382 -0.33 -17.75 13.90
CA ARG A 382 -0.13 -19.22 13.95
C ARG A 382 1.28 -19.60 13.50
N PRO A 383 1.98 -20.52 14.21
CA PRO A 383 3.35 -20.93 13.86
C PRO A 383 3.50 -21.45 12.42
N GLU A 384 2.52 -22.18 11.90
CA GLU A 384 2.58 -22.79 10.57
C GLU A 384 2.31 -21.82 9.41
N CYS A 385 1.83 -20.61 9.71
CA CYS A 385 1.41 -19.65 8.69
C CYS A 385 2.56 -18.77 8.22
N THR A 386 2.94 -18.86 6.95
CA THR A 386 3.98 -18.03 6.30
C THR A 386 3.43 -17.12 5.18
N ARG A 387 2.12 -16.84 5.17
CA ARG A 387 1.46 -16.14 4.04
C ARG A 387 1.99 -14.73 3.81
N CYS A 388 2.22 -13.95 4.88
CA CYS A 388 2.70 -12.56 4.76
C CYS A 388 4.09 -12.47 4.13
N SER A 389 5.00 -13.41 4.46
CA SER A 389 6.37 -13.42 3.93
C SER A 389 6.43 -13.80 2.44
N LYS A 390 5.52 -14.67 1.98
CA LYS A 390 5.47 -15.11 0.58
C LYS A 390 4.98 -14.03 -0.38
N VAL A 391 4.19 -13.07 0.10
CA VAL A 391 3.50 -12.10 -0.76
C VAL A 391 4.17 -10.73 -0.81
N CYS A 392 5.18 -10.45 0.00
CA CYS A 392 5.85 -9.16 0.05
C CYS A 392 6.65 -8.88 -1.23
N PRO A 393 6.28 -7.86 -2.05
CA PRO A 393 6.99 -7.59 -3.29
C PRO A 393 8.28 -6.77 -3.10
N ALA A 394 8.38 -6.02 -1.98
CA ALA A 394 9.49 -5.13 -1.67
C ALA A 394 10.60 -5.79 -0.84
N GLY A 395 10.44 -7.07 -0.46
CA GLY A 395 11.40 -7.77 0.39
C GLY A 395 11.48 -7.22 1.83
N ALA A 396 10.52 -6.39 2.24
CA ALA A 396 10.42 -5.91 3.62
C ALA A 396 10.08 -7.04 4.61
N ILE A 397 9.39 -8.08 4.15
CA ILE A 397 9.16 -9.33 4.85
C ILE A 397 9.76 -10.42 3.96
N GLN A 398 10.87 -11.01 4.38
CA GLN A 398 11.57 -12.05 3.65
C GLN A 398 10.80 -13.37 3.70
N PRO A 399 10.81 -14.16 2.62
CA PRO A 399 10.24 -15.50 2.64
C PRO A 399 10.92 -16.37 3.72
N ILE A 400 10.13 -16.97 4.60
CA ILE A 400 10.59 -17.89 5.63
C ILE A 400 9.85 -19.22 5.52
N THR A 401 10.51 -20.29 5.92
CA THR A 401 9.93 -21.62 6.08
C THR A 401 9.10 -21.72 7.36
N LYS A 402 8.34 -22.80 7.53
CA LYS A 402 7.62 -23.04 8.79
C LYS A 402 8.58 -23.29 9.95
N ALA A 403 9.68 -24.01 9.70
CA ALA A 403 10.70 -24.29 10.70
C ALA A 403 11.38 -23.00 11.19
N GLU A 404 11.89 -22.19 10.28
CA GLU A 404 12.48 -20.88 10.60
C GLU A 404 11.52 -19.98 11.37
N LYS A 405 10.23 -19.98 11.00
CA LYS A 405 9.25 -19.20 11.73
C LYS A 405 9.04 -19.68 13.15
N SER A 406 9.04 -20.99 13.39
CA SER A 406 8.88 -21.56 14.72
C SER A 406 10.06 -21.28 15.64
N SER A 407 11.24 -20.98 15.09
CA SER A 407 12.44 -20.58 15.81
C SER A 407 12.68 -19.06 15.83
N THR A 408 11.86 -18.27 15.13
CA THR A 408 12.01 -16.81 15.08
C THR A 408 11.23 -16.14 16.21
N GLN A 409 11.92 -15.45 17.09
CA GLN A 409 11.34 -14.60 18.12
C GLN A 409 11.12 -13.19 17.59
N ILE A 410 9.86 -12.81 17.42
CA ILE A 410 9.46 -11.44 17.02
C ILE A 410 9.21 -10.52 18.21
N GLY A 411 9.17 -11.09 19.40
CA GLY A 411 8.91 -10.45 20.66
C GLY A 411 8.79 -11.48 21.78
N HIS A 412 8.43 -11.04 22.97
CA HIS A 412 8.20 -11.90 24.12
C HIS A 412 6.95 -11.48 24.89
N ALA A 413 6.34 -12.41 25.60
CA ALA A 413 5.18 -12.14 26.44
C ALA A 413 5.61 -11.46 27.74
N VAL A 414 4.88 -10.42 28.13
CA VAL A 414 5.05 -9.67 29.38
C VAL A 414 3.78 -9.83 30.21
N TRP A 415 3.93 -10.32 31.42
CA TRP A 415 2.84 -10.52 32.37
C TRP A 415 2.66 -9.31 33.29
N ARG A 416 1.40 -8.84 33.39
CA ARG A 416 0.98 -7.74 34.26
C ARG A 416 0.18 -8.29 35.44
N ARG A 417 0.84 -8.51 36.56
CA ARG A 417 0.28 -9.11 37.77
C ARG A 417 -1.07 -8.50 38.21
N LYS A 418 -1.19 -7.18 38.17
CA LYS A 418 -2.36 -6.42 38.65
C LYS A 418 -3.67 -6.66 37.88
N TYR A 419 -3.63 -7.26 36.70
CA TYR A 419 -4.80 -7.53 35.88
C TYR A 419 -5.08 -9.02 35.74
N CYS A 420 -4.32 -9.88 36.39
CA CYS A 420 -4.40 -11.31 36.22
C CYS A 420 -5.59 -11.88 37.05
N VAL A 421 -6.56 -12.51 36.36
CA VAL A 421 -7.80 -13.04 36.94
C VAL A 421 -7.57 -13.91 38.20
N PRO A 422 -6.59 -14.85 38.25
CA PRO A 422 -6.26 -15.54 39.47
C PRO A 422 -6.01 -14.63 40.67
N LEU A 423 -5.36 -13.48 40.47
CA LEU A 423 -5.01 -12.57 41.55
C LEU A 423 -6.07 -11.47 41.80
N THR A 424 -6.93 -11.14 40.84
CA THR A 424 -7.99 -10.14 41.00
C THR A 424 -9.30 -10.74 41.50
N ASP A 425 -9.65 -11.91 40.98
CA ASP A 425 -10.95 -12.52 41.16
C ASP A 425 -10.87 -13.82 41.99
N ASN A 426 -9.66 -14.24 42.32
CA ASN A 426 -9.39 -15.49 43.04
C ASN A 426 -9.97 -16.74 42.37
N VAL A 427 -9.85 -16.81 41.03
CA VAL A 427 -10.40 -17.88 40.19
C VAL A 427 -9.29 -18.47 39.31
N ASP A 428 -9.20 -19.80 39.25
CA ASP A 428 -8.23 -20.49 38.40
C ASP A 428 -8.45 -20.15 36.93
N CYS A 429 -7.36 -19.84 36.22
CA CYS A 429 -7.44 -19.45 34.81
C CYS A 429 -6.54 -20.33 33.91
N GLY A 430 -5.25 -20.09 33.83
CA GLY A 430 -4.29 -20.88 33.01
C GLY A 430 -4.48 -20.78 31.48
N ASN A 431 -5.36 -19.89 30.94
CA ASN A 431 -5.62 -19.79 29.51
C ASN A 431 -4.36 -19.48 28.69
N CYS A 432 -3.50 -18.61 29.17
CA CYS A 432 -2.27 -18.22 28.49
C CYS A 432 -1.29 -19.42 28.34
N ALA A 433 -1.18 -20.27 29.33
CA ALA A 433 -0.34 -21.47 29.30
C ALA A 433 -0.91 -22.54 28.37
N ARG A 434 -2.23 -22.85 28.50
CA ARG A 434 -2.91 -23.85 27.66
C ARG A 434 -2.84 -23.56 26.17
N HIS A 435 -2.83 -22.27 25.77
CA HIS A 435 -2.81 -21.85 24.37
C HIS A 435 -1.44 -21.43 23.87
N CYS A 436 -0.38 -21.65 24.66
CA CYS A 436 0.98 -21.34 24.21
C CYS A 436 1.51 -22.44 23.28
N PRO A 437 1.69 -22.17 21.97
CA PRO A 437 2.04 -23.20 21.01
C PRO A 437 3.47 -23.75 21.17
N VAL A 438 4.32 -23.05 21.92
CA VAL A 438 5.74 -23.43 22.17
C VAL A 438 5.99 -23.80 23.64
N GLY A 439 4.95 -23.85 24.49
CA GLY A 439 5.09 -24.18 25.89
C GLY A 439 5.98 -23.23 26.69
N ALA A 440 6.03 -21.94 26.28
CA ALA A 440 6.84 -20.92 26.95
C ALA A 440 6.20 -20.37 28.22
N ILE A 441 4.98 -20.72 28.55
CA ILE A 441 4.27 -20.25 29.74
C ILE A 441 3.92 -21.47 30.59
N GLN A 442 4.35 -21.44 31.84
CA GLN A 442 4.05 -22.45 32.85
C GLN A 442 3.23 -21.83 33.97
N MET A 443 2.31 -22.59 34.53
CA MET A 443 1.57 -22.20 35.72
C MET A 443 2.33 -22.69 36.93
N VAL A 444 2.53 -21.82 37.93
CA VAL A 444 3.20 -22.12 39.19
C VAL A 444 2.39 -21.57 40.35
N PRO A 445 2.46 -22.17 41.56
CA PRO A 445 1.81 -21.63 42.74
C PRO A 445 2.22 -20.17 42.99
N SER A 446 1.30 -19.34 43.43
CA SER A 446 1.55 -17.90 43.71
C SER A 446 2.37 -17.70 44.98
N ASP A 447 2.27 -18.63 45.93
CA ASP A 447 3.13 -18.73 47.11
C ASP A 447 4.05 -19.95 46.95
N PRO A 448 5.40 -19.76 46.93
CA PRO A 448 6.35 -20.86 46.81
C PRO A 448 6.33 -21.86 47.98
N ASN A 449 5.74 -21.49 49.13
CA ASN A 449 5.64 -22.33 50.32
C ASN A 449 4.31 -23.07 50.45
N ASP A 450 3.35 -22.79 49.55
CA ASP A 450 2.00 -23.38 49.53
C ASP A 450 1.64 -23.86 48.12
N ASP A 451 1.83 -25.15 47.88
CA ASP A 451 1.51 -25.81 46.60
C ASP A 451 0.01 -25.79 46.29
N THR A 452 -0.86 -25.47 47.27
CA THR A 452 -2.30 -25.33 47.07
C THR A 452 -2.74 -23.90 46.74
N SER A 453 -1.78 -22.95 46.74
CA SER A 453 -2.04 -21.56 46.39
C SER A 453 -2.44 -21.42 44.91
N ILE A 454 -3.21 -20.37 44.62
CA ILE A 454 -3.67 -20.12 43.26
C ILE A 454 -2.51 -20.01 42.27
N GLU A 455 -2.63 -20.66 41.12
CA GLU A 455 -1.58 -20.67 40.12
C GLU A 455 -1.47 -19.37 39.31
N ILE A 456 -0.25 -18.93 39.05
CA ILE A 456 0.09 -17.76 38.26
C ILE A 456 1.00 -18.13 37.09
N PRO A 457 0.94 -17.39 35.95
CA PRO A 457 1.77 -17.68 34.79
C PRO A 457 3.21 -17.17 34.99
N VAL A 458 4.19 -18.00 34.71
CA VAL A 458 5.60 -17.64 34.54
C VAL A 458 5.99 -17.81 33.08
N VAL A 459 6.60 -16.79 32.50
CA VAL A 459 6.98 -16.74 31.08
C VAL A 459 8.45 -17.05 30.91
N ASN A 460 8.77 -18.10 30.15
CA ASN A 460 10.12 -18.34 29.66
C ASN A 460 10.33 -17.51 28.39
N THR A 461 11.01 -16.37 28.50
CA THR A 461 11.26 -15.44 27.41
C THR A 461 12.18 -16.01 26.34
N GLU A 462 13.02 -16.98 26.64
CA GLU A 462 13.90 -17.63 25.66
C GLU A 462 13.14 -18.54 24.71
N LYS A 463 12.09 -19.21 25.19
CA LYS A 463 11.21 -20.06 24.36
C LYS A 463 10.09 -19.28 23.65
N CYS A 464 9.79 -18.08 24.11
CA CYS A 464 8.64 -17.31 23.62
C CYS A 464 8.89 -16.72 22.24
N ILE A 465 8.13 -17.13 21.22
CA ILE A 465 8.23 -16.62 19.85
C ILE A 465 7.45 -15.31 19.59
N GLY A 466 6.71 -14.79 20.58
CA GLY A 466 5.95 -13.55 20.43
C GLY A 466 4.69 -13.66 19.55
N CYS A 467 4.10 -14.83 19.43
CA CYS A 467 2.97 -15.10 18.53
C CYS A 467 1.63 -14.42 18.93
N GLY A 468 1.50 -13.96 20.18
CA GLY A 468 0.33 -13.27 20.70
C GLY A 468 -0.86 -14.16 21.07
N SER A 469 -0.70 -15.49 21.11
CA SER A 469 -1.78 -16.40 21.50
C SER A 469 -2.24 -16.13 22.94
N CYS A 470 -1.30 -15.98 23.88
CA CYS A 470 -1.58 -15.69 25.27
C CYS A 470 -2.32 -14.35 25.46
N GLU A 471 -1.95 -13.33 24.71
CA GLU A 471 -2.62 -12.02 24.71
C GLU A 471 -4.04 -12.14 24.17
N TYR A 472 -4.23 -12.85 23.05
CA TYR A 472 -5.54 -13.02 22.42
C TYR A 472 -6.54 -13.75 23.31
N VAL A 473 -6.14 -14.83 23.97
CA VAL A 473 -7.04 -15.65 24.80
C VAL A 473 -7.22 -15.14 26.23
N CYS A 474 -6.48 -14.09 26.64
CA CYS A 474 -6.61 -13.51 27.97
C CYS A 474 -8.01 -12.95 28.21
N PRO A 475 -8.75 -13.39 29.27
CA PRO A 475 -10.09 -12.92 29.55
C PRO A 475 -10.14 -11.55 30.23
N ALA A 476 -9.02 -11.11 30.85
CA ALA A 476 -8.97 -9.85 31.58
C ALA A 476 -9.37 -8.63 30.72
N ARG A 477 -10.19 -7.75 31.28
CA ARG A 477 -10.70 -6.52 30.66
C ARG A 477 -10.56 -5.34 31.63
N PRO A 478 -10.45 -4.10 31.13
CA PRO A 478 -10.26 -3.71 29.72
C PRO A 478 -8.84 -4.03 29.18
N HIS A 479 -7.89 -4.32 30.04
CA HIS A 479 -6.49 -4.63 29.69
C HIS A 479 -6.22 -6.13 29.81
N ALA A 480 -5.57 -6.71 28.80
CA ALA A 480 -5.06 -8.06 28.93
C ALA A 480 -3.97 -8.11 30.00
N ALA A 481 -4.01 -9.14 30.88
CA ALA A 481 -3.01 -9.37 31.91
C ALA A 481 -1.67 -9.83 31.36
N ILE A 482 -1.65 -10.32 30.13
CA ILE A 482 -0.43 -10.72 29.41
C ILE A 482 -0.48 -10.17 28.01
N TYR A 483 0.62 -9.57 27.55
CA TYR A 483 0.72 -8.97 26.21
C TYR A 483 2.10 -9.25 25.62
N VAL A 484 2.25 -9.03 24.31
CA VAL A 484 3.51 -9.23 23.62
C VAL A 484 4.22 -7.90 23.41
N GLU A 485 5.44 -7.79 23.91
CA GLU A 485 6.39 -6.73 23.60
C GLU A 485 7.25 -7.15 22.42
N GLY A 486 7.41 -6.29 21.40
CA GLY A 486 8.19 -6.59 20.20
C GLY A 486 9.70 -6.55 20.45
N HIS A 487 10.46 -7.18 19.56
CA HIS A 487 11.90 -7.00 19.48
C HIS A 487 12.26 -6.08 18.31
N GLU A 488 13.18 -5.14 18.52
CA GLU A 488 13.69 -4.27 17.43
C GLU A 488 14.37 -5.10 16.34
N VAL A 489 15.12 -6.12 16.75
CA VAL A 489 15.75 -7.13 15.89
C VAL A 489 15.22 -8.50 16.27
N HIS A 490 14.72 -9.25 15.30
CA HIS A 490 14.25 -10.60 15.53
C HIS A 490 15.40 -11.51 15.94
N LYS A 491 15.15 -12.38 16.91
CA LYS A 491 16.12 -13.35 17.40
C LYS A 491 15.78 -14.73 16.84
N THR A 492 16.75 -15.60 16.74
CA THR A 492 16.56 -17.02 16.44
C THR A 492 16.85 -17.83 17.70
N VAL A 493 15.95 -18.75 18.03
CA VAL A 493 16.08 -19.71 19.14
C VAL A 493 16.73 -20.97 18.65
#